data_c83b40c3ef7fb91cb1a1dc647b5e3814
#
_entry.id   c83b40c3ef7fb91cb1a1dc647b5e3814
#
_cell.length_a   1.000
_cell.length_b   1.000
_cell.length_c   1.000
_cell.angle_alpha   90.00
_cell.angle_beta   90.00
_cell.angle_gamma   90.00
#
_symmetry.space_group_name_H-M   'P 1'
#
loop_
_entity.id
_entity.type
_entity.pdbx_description
1 polymer ?
#
loop_
_entity_poly.entity_id
_entity_poly.type
_entity_poly.pdbx_seq_one_letter_code
_entity_poly.pdbx_strand_id
1 'polypeptide(L)'
;PKQNTKRNIEMKTKIPPPILALVMIVLIYLSSLFVESITFKYQGSLSVLFIILGAACALPSFKLFAKFKTTITPLKPSDATALVTEGMYRYSRNPMYLGLLLWTIASTIWFGTWLGIIINIVFIFLINFLQIIPEEEALLEIFGEEYEEYKKNVRRWI
;
A
#
# COMPACT_ATOMS: atom_id res chain seq x y z
N PRO A 1 -10.44 -27.48 6.45
CA PRO A 1 -10.45 -26.37 5.49
C PRO A 1 -9.96 -25.05 6.12
N LYS A 2 -10.54 -24.59 7.25
CA LYS A 2 -10.18 -23.32 7.93
C LYS A 2 -8.72 -23.19 8.34
N GLN A 3 -8.08 -24.29 8.72
CA GLN A 3 -6.68 -24.32 9.16
C GLN A 3 -5.69 -24.16 7.98
N ASN A 4 -6.04 -24.66 6.80
CA ASN A 4 -5.27 -24.47 5.57
C ASN A 4 -5.39 -23.04 5.03
N THR A 5 -6.56 -22.42 5.14
CA THR A 5 -6.80 -21.03 4.73
C THR A 5 -5.99 -20.07 5.61
N LYS A 6 -6.01 -20.22 6.95
CA LYS A 6 -5.17 -19.41 7.86
C LYS A 6 -3.68 -19.54 7.55
N ARG A 7 -3.18 -20.75 7.34
CA ARG A 7 -1.77 -20.98 6.99
C ARG A 7 -1.37 -20.36 5.64
N ASN A 8 -2.28 -20.36 4.66
CA ASN A 8 -2.05 -19.73 3.36
C ASN A 8 -2.04 -18.21 3.44
N ILE A 9 -2.90 -17.61 4.27
CA ILE A 9 -2.92 -16.17 4.53
C ILE A 9 -1.62 -15.74 5.23
N GLU A 10 -1.21 -16.43 6.29
CA GLU A 10 0.03 -16.15 7.01
C GLU A 10 1.29 -16.31 6.14
N MET A 11 1.29 -17.19 5.15
CA MET A 11 2.42 -17.33 4.23
C MET A 11 2.49 -16.20 3.19
N LYS A 12 1.36 -15.66 2.73
CA LYS A 12 1.33 -14.59 1.72
C LYS A 12 1.76 -13.25 2.28
N THR A 13 1.47 -12.95 3.54
CA THR A 13 1.76 -11.65 4.18
C THR A 13 3.16 -11.52 4.82
N LYS A 14 4.11 -12.39 4.46
CA LYS A 14 5.44 -12.45 5.11
C LYS A 14 6.35 -11.25 4.84
N ILE A 15 6.18 -10.54 3.73
CA ILE A 15 7.03 -9.41 3.37
C ILE A 15 6.37 -8.11 3.85
N PRO A 16 6.98 -7.38 4.80
CA PRO A 16 6.44 -6.09 5.22
C PRO A 16 6.33 -5.11 4.03
N PRO A 17 5.17 -4.48 3.81
CA PRO A 17 4.96 -3.58 2.69
C PRO A 17 5.98 -2.44 2.56
N PRO A 18 6.46 -1.81 3.65
CA PRO A 18 7.53 -0.81 3.55
C PRO A 18 8.84 -1.36 2.99
N ILE A 19 9.17 -2.62 3.30
CA ILE A 19 10.37 -3.28 2.74
C ILE A 19 10.19 -3.51 1.24
N LEU A 20 9.01 -3.95 0.82
CA LEU A 20 8.71 -4.10 -0.60
C LEU A 20 8.81 -2.76 -1.34
N ALA A 21 8.25 -1.68 -0.77
CA ALA A 21 8.38 -0.34 -1.35
C ALA A 21 9.85 0.11 -1.44
N LEU A 22 10.65 -0.13 -0.40
CA LEU A 22 12.08 0.18 -0.41
C LEU A 22 12.81 -0.59 -1.51
N VAL A 23 12.53 -1.89 -1.68
CA VAL A 23 13.10 -2.70 -2.78
C VAL A 23 12.74 -2.09 -4.14
N MET A 24 11.48 -1.67 -4.34
CA MET A 24 11.06 -1.03 -5.59
C MET A 24 11.78 0.31 -5.81
N ILE A 25 11.96 1.13 -4.78
CA ILE A 25 12.73 2.39 -4.87
C ILE A 25 14.18 2.12 -5.29
N VAL A 26 14.81 1.10 -4.70
CA VAL A 26 16.18 0.69 -5.09
C VAL A 26 16.20 0.21 -6.53
N LEU A 27 15.24 -0.59 -6.98
CA LEU A 27 15.16 -1.03 -8.38
C LEU A 27 14.93 0.14 -9.35
N ILE A 28 14.12 1.13 -8.99
CA ILE A 28 13.92 2.36 -9.75
C ILE A 28 15.24 3.12 -9.88
N TYR A 29 15.97 3.31 -8.77
CA TYR A 29 17.30 3.92 -8.79
C TYR A 29 18.25 3.14 -9.68
N LEU A 30 18.39 1.84 -9.50
CA LEU A 30 19.29 1.01 -10.31
C LEU A 30 18.90 1.08 -11.80
N SER A 31 17.61 1.06 -12.13
CA SER A 31 17.16 1.17 -13.52
C SER A 31 17.58 2.48 -14.17
N SER A 32 17.65 3.58 -13.41
CA SER A 32 18.08 4.88 -13.91
C SER A 32 19.57 4.94 -14.30
N LEU A 33 20.37 3.97 -13.85
CA LEU A 33 21.79 3.85 -14.24
C LEU A 33 21.97 3.22 -15.63
N PHE A 34 20.93 2.56 -16.17
CA PHE A 34 20.99 1.82 -17.44
C PHE A 34 20.21 2.47 -18.57
N VAL A 35 19.38 3.46 -18.29
CA VAL A 35 18.58 4.17 -19.29
C VAL A 35 18.77 5.68 -19.18
N GLU A 36 18.61 6.39 -20.31
CA GLU A 36 18.68 7.85 -20.30
C GLU A 36 17.57 8.43 -19.41
N SER A 37 17.96 9.36 -18.54
CA SER A 37 17.03 10.02 -17.64
C SER A 37 16.24 11.09 -18.37
N ILE A 38 14.90 11.04 -18.22
CA ILE A 38 13.99 12.09 -18.67
C ILE A 38 13.99 13.19 -17.62
N THR A 39 14.45 14.38 -18.01
CA THR A 39 14.48 15.54 -17.12
C THR A 39 13.55 16.65 -17.60
N PHE A 40 12.90 17.34 -16.66
CA PHE A 40 12.05 18.49 -16.93
C PHE A 40 12.10 19.52 -15.80
N LYS A 41 11.74 20.78 -16.11
CA LYS A 41 11.96 21.94 -15.24
C LYS A 41 11.48 21.80 -13.78
N TYR A 42 10.35 21.11 -13.55
CA TYR A 42 9.72 21.01 -12.22
C TYR A 42 9.78 19.60 -11.62
N GLN A 43 10.67 18.75 -12.13
CA GLN A 43 10.81 17.35 -11.74
C GLN A 43 10.98 17.16 -10.22
N GLY A 44 11.90 17.90 -9.60
CA GLY A 44 12.13 17.83 -8.16
C GLY A 44 10.92 18.28 -7.34
N SER A 45 10.27 19.40 -7.73
CA SER A 45 9.07 19.90 -7.05
C SER A 45 7.92 18.91 -7.14
N LEU A 46 7.73 18.27 -8.30
CA LEU A 46 6.69 17.26 -8.49
C LEU A 46 6.97 16.02 -7.63
N SER A 47 8.23 15.57 -7.57
CA SER A 47 8.62 14.45 -6.72
C SER A 47 8.36 14.74 -5.24
N VAL A 48 8.74 15.93 -4.76
CA VAL A 48 8.47 16.38 -3.38
C VAL A 48 6.95 16.42 -3.09
N LEU A 49 6.13 16.88 -4.04
CA LEU A 49 4.68 16.86 -3.92
C LEU A 49 4.17 15.44 -3.67
N PHE A 50 4.63 14.45 -4.45
CA PHE A 50 4.22 13.05 -4.27
C PHE A 50 4.71 12.46 -2.94
N ILE A 51 5.87 12.87 -2.43
CA ILE A 51 6.34 12.48 -1.09
C ILE A 51 5.40 13.02 -0.02
N ILE A 52 5.01 14.30 -0.11
CA ILE A 52 4.08 14.93 0.85
C ILE A 52 2.71 14.26 0.80
N LEU A 53 2.15 14.02 -0.39
CA LEU A 53 0.88 13.32 -0.56
C LEU A 53 0.93 11.90 0.00
N GLY A 54 2.01 11.18 -0.24
CA GLY A 54 2.22 9.84 0.33
C GLY A 54 2.24 9.85 1.86
N ALA A 55 2.94 10.80 2.45
CA ALA A 55 2.95 10.99 3.90
C ALA A 55 1.55 11.37 4.44
N ALA A 56 0.82 12.24 3.74
CA ALA A 56 -0.54 12.64 4.11
C ALA A 56 -1.55 11.46 4.06
N CYS A 57 -1.34 10.50 3.18
CA CYS A 57 -2.14 9.27 3.14
C CYS A 57 -1.74 8.29 4.24
N ALA A 58 -0.44 8.04 4.45
CA ALA A 58 0.04 6.99 5.33
C ALA A 58 0.01 7.39 6.81
N LEU A 59 0.54 8.56 7.19
CA LEU A 59 0.74 8.92 8.59
C LEU A 59 -0.55 9.05 9.41
N PRO A 60 -1.64 9.71 8.92
CA PRO A 60 -2.90 9.74 9.64
C PRO A 60 -3.52 8.35 9.82
N SER A 61 -3.31 7.47 8.84
CA SER A 61 -3.83 6.10 8.86
C SER A 61 -3.22 5.28 10.00
N PHE A 62 -1.92 5.41 10.26
CA PHE A 62 -1.27 4.79 11.42
C PHE A 62 -1.85 5.25 12.75
N LYS A 63 -2.15 6.55 12.90
CA LYS A 63 -2.74 7.11 14.12
C LYS A 63 -4.13 6.56 14.41
N LEU A 64 -4.92 6.28 13.36
CA LEU A 64 -6.25 5.70 13.51
C LEU A 64 -6.19 4.30 14.11
N PHE A 65 -5.27 3.43 13.68
CA PHE A 65 -5.12 2.11 14.28
C PHE A 65 -4.78 2.17 15.77
N ALA A 66 -3.90 3.11 16.16
CA ALA A 66 -3.58 3.33 17.57
C ALA A 66 -4.82 3.81 18.37
N LYS A 67 -5.65 4.70 17.79
CA LYS A 67 -6.90 5.19 18.37
C LYS A 67 -7.90 4.05 18.60
N PHE A 68 -8.08 3.17 17.61
CA PHE A 68 -9.02 2.06 17.67
C PHE A 68 -8.47 0.83 18.41
N LYS A 69 -7.23 0.90 18.93
CA LYS A 69 -6.55 -0.23 19.62
C LYS A 69 -6.60 -1.54 18.82
N THR A 70 -6.60 -1.44 17.50
CA THR A 70 -6.59 -2.57 16.58
C THR A 70 -5.21 -2.78 15.98
N THR A 71 -4.96 -3.95 15.39
CA THR A 71 -3.64 -4.24 14.82
C THR A 71 -3.39 -3.51 13.51
N ILE A 72 -2.18 -2.97 13.38
CA ILE A 72 -1.64 -2.39 12.12
C ILE A 72 -0.91 -3.48 11.33
N THR A 73 -0.69 -4.65 11.95
CA THR A 73 0.24 -5.65 11.43
C THR A 73 -0.37 -6.38 10.22
N PRO A 74 0.08 -6.08 8.98
CA PRO A 74 -0.38 -6.78 7.79
C PRO A 74 0.01 -8.26 7.79
N LEU A 75 0.93 -8.64 8.68
CA LEU A 75 1.39 -10.03 8.85
C LEU A 75 0.37 -10.91 9.59
N LYS A 76 -0.58 -10.31 10.32
CA LYS A 76 -1.64 -11.00 11.06
C LYS A 76 -2.96 -10.26 10.97
N PRO A 77 -3.57 -10.17 9.79
CA PRO A 77 -4.84 -9.46 9.62
C PRO A 77 -6.00 -10.10 10.42
N SER A 78 -5.87 -11.38 10.78
CA SER A 78 -6.83 -12.10 11.62
C SER A 78 -6.91 -11.59 13.07
N ASP A 79 -5.97 -10.74 13.51
CA ASP A 79 -5.95 -10.19 14.87
C ASP A 79 -6.66 -8.81 14.94
N ALA A 80 -7.32 -8.37 13.86
CA ALA A 80 -8.07 -7.12 13.83
C ALA A 80 -9.27 -7.19 14.80
N THR A 81 -9.36 -6.21 15.69
CA THR A 81 -10.41 -6.11 16.71
C THR A 81 -11.47 -5.05 16.41
N ALA A 82 -11.22 -4.17 15.43
CA ALA A 82 -12.14 -3.14 14.97
C ALA A 82 -11.93 -2.83 13.49
N LEU A 83 -13.01 -2.60 12.76
CA LEU A 83 -12.98 -2.14 11.37
C LEU A 83 -12.78 -0.61 11.35
N VAL A 84 -11.67 -0.16 10.76
CA VAL A 84 -11.35 1.27 10.65
C VAL A 84 -11.90 1.81 9.33
N THR A 85 -12.90 2.69 9.42
CA THR A 85 -13.57 3.30 8.25
C THR A 85 -13.51 4.84 8.26
N GLU A 86 -12.79 5.44 9.22
CA GLU A 86 -12.66 6.88 9.39
C GLU A 86 -11.44 7.47 8.64
N GLY A 87 -11.39 8.80 8.56
CA GLY A 87 -10.26 9.53 7.98
C GLY A 87 -10.03 9.18 6.52
N MET A 88 -8.80 8.83 6.16
CA MET A 88 -8.44 8.43 4.79
C MET A 88 -9.12 7.12 4.35
N TYR A 89 -9.58 6.28 5.28
CA TYR A 89 -10.34 5.06 5.00
C TYR A 89 -11.75 5.32 4.45
N ARG A 90 -12.23 6.57 4.45
CA ARG A 90 -13.47 6.97 3.73
C ARG A 90 -13.27 7.07 2.22
N TYR A 91 -12.03 7.27 1.75
CA TYR A 91 -11.71 7.50 0.35
C TYR A 91 -11.00 6.30 -0.30
N SER A 92 -10.21 5.58 0.50
CA SER A 92 -9.46 4.39 0.08
C SER A 92 -9.53 3.34 1.18
N ARG A 93 -9.70 2.06 0.80
CA ARG A 93 -9.59 0.98 1.80
C ARG A 93 -8.13 0.70 2.18
N ASN A 94 -7.16 1.20 1.41
CA ASN A 94 -5.73 0.92 1.60
C ASN A 94 -4.87 2.20 1.57
N PRO A 95 -5.17 3.23 2.39
CA PRO A 95 -4.48 4.51 2.31
C PRO A 95 -2.99 4.42 2.67
N MET A 96 -2.58 3.46 3.51
CA MET A 96 -1.16 3.23 3.81
C MET A 96 -0.41 2.70 2.58
N TYR A 97 -0.99 1.77 1.82
CA TYR A 97 -0.38 1.24 0.59
C TYR A 97 -0.40 2.26 -0.54
N LEU A 98 -1.45 3.10 -0.59
CA LEU A 98 -1.49 4.25 -1.49
C LEU A 98 -0.32 5.22 -1.19
N GLY A 99 -0.03 5.49 0.08
CA GLY A 99 1.12 6.29 0.49
C GLY A 99 2.46 5.71 0.02
N LEU A 100 2.65 4.39 0.16
CA LEU A 100 3.85 3.71 -0.34
C LEU A 100 3.96 3.78 -1.87
N LEU A 101 2.85 3.60 -2.60
CA LEU A 101 2.82 3.75 -4.06
C LEU A 101 3.20 5.18 -4.48
N LEU A 102 2.69 6.20 -3.80
CA LEU A 102 3.05 7.59 -4.08
C LEU A 102 4.55 7.86 -3.88
N TRP A 103 5.19 7.21 -2.89
CA TRP A 103 6.64 7.32 -2.69
C TRP A 103 7.45 6.60 -3.78
N THR A 104 7.00 5.46 -4.29
CA THR A 104 7.66 4.80 -5.43
C THR A 104 7.47 5.60 -6.72
N ILE A 105 6.31 6.25 -6.93
CA ILE A 105 6.08 7.18 -8.03
C ILE A 105 6.98 8.42 -7.90
N ALA A 106 7.10 8.98 -6.69
CA ALA A 106 8.02 10.09 -6.43
C ALA A 106 9.47 9.75 -6.82
N SER A 107 9.92 8.54 -6.50
CA SER A 107 11.24 8.05 -6.88
C SER A 107 11.39 7.90 -8.40
N THR A 108 10.36 7.41 -9.09
CA THR A 108 10.34 7.33 -10.56
C THR A 108 10.50 8.71 -11.19
N ILE A 109 9.77 9.69 -10.68
CA ILE A 109 9.86 11.08 -11.13
C ILE A 109 11.26 11.65 -10.82
N TRP A 110 11.75 11.46 -9.58
CA TRP A 110 13.05 11.99 -9.15
C TRP A 110 14.20 11.49 -10.00
N PHE A 111 14.25 10.20 -10.29
CA PHE A 111 15.31 9.59 -11.11
C PHE A 111 15.05 9.70 -12.61
N GLY A 112 13.87 10.14 -13.04
CA GLY A 112 13.52 10.35 -14.44
C GLY A 112 13.55 9.08 -15.29
N THR A 113 13.29 7.90 -14.71
CA THR A 113 13.38 6.63 -15.44
C THR A 113 12.00 6.12 -15.86
N TRP A 114 11.80 5.90 -17.16
CA TRP A 114 10.54 5.33 -17.65
C TRP A 114 10.32 3.88 -17.18
N LEU A 115 11.40 3.13 -16.90
CA LEU A 115 11.30 1.79 -16.31
C LEU A 115 10.63 1.82 -14.94
N GLY A 116 10.70 2.94 -14.24
CA GLY A 116 9.99 3.13 -12.98
C GLY A 116 8.47 3.00 -13.12
N ILE A 117 7.88 3.30 -14.27
CA ILE A 117 6.45 3.07 -14.53
C ILE A 117 6.14 1.58 -14.46
N ILE A 118 6.95 0.74 -15.12
CA ILE A 118 6.79 -0.71 -15.09
C ILE A 118 6.96 -1.24 -13.67
N ILE A 119 7.98 -0.75 -12.94
CA ILE A 119 8.23 -1.16 -11.55
C ILE A 119 7.06 -0.78 -10.64
N ASN A 120 6.44 0.40 -10.83
CA ASN A 120 5.23 0.79 -10.09
C ASN A 120 4.03 -0.12 -10.41
N ILE A 121 3.84 -0.52 -11.65
CA ILE A 121 2.79 -1.49 -12.03
C ILE A 121 3.05 -2.82 -11.32
N VAL A 122 4.27 -3.32 -11.33
CA VAL A 122 4.66 -4.54 -10.61
C VAL A 122 4.41 -4.39 -9.11
N PHE A 123 4.75 -3.24 -8.51
CA PHE A 123 4.46 -2.96 -7.10
C PHE A 123 2.97 -3.07 -6.78
N ILE A 124 2.09 -2.47 -7.62
CA ILE A 124 0.62 -2.55 -7.44
C ILE A 124 0.17 -4.03 -7.46
N PHE A 125 0.65 -4.82 -8.42
CA PHE A 125 0.32 -6.24 -8.48
C PHE A 125 0.79 -6.99 -7.24
N LEU A 126 2.04 -6.81 -6.83
CA LEU A 126 2.60 -7.49 -5.66
C LEU A 126 1.86 -7.12 -4.37
N ILE A 127 1.58 -5.83 -4.13
CA ILE A 127 0.81 -5.39 -2.97
C ILE A 127 -0.60 -5.97 -2.98
N ASN A 128 -1.29 -5.98 -4.14
CA ASN A 128 -2.61 -6.60 -4.23
C ASN A 128 -2.58 -8.08 -3.85
N PHE A 129 -1.66 -8.87 -4.43
CA PHE A 129 -1.64 -10.31 -4.23
C PHE A 129 -1.06 -10.75 -2.88
N LEU A 130 -0.04 -10.04 -2.39
CA LEU A 130 0.68 -10.44 -1.19
C LEU A 130 0.08 -9.86 0.09
N GLN A 131 -0.63 -8.72 -0.01
CA GLN A 131 -1.13 -7.99 1.16
C GLN A 131 -2.64 -7.76 1.09
N ILE A 132 -3.14 -6.98 0.11
CA ILE A 132 -4.51 -6.50 0.12
C ILE A 132 -5.54 -7.63 0.04
N ILE A 133 -5.38 -8.58 -0.89
CA ILE A 133 -6.33 -9.68 -1.05
C ILE A 133 -6.40 -10.54 0.22
N PRO A 134 -5.29 -11.01 0.81
CA PRO A 134 -5.33 -11.73 2.07
C PRO A 134 -5.93 -10.94 3.24
N GLU A 135 -5.67 -9.62 3.30
CA GLU A 135 -6.27 -8.76 4.33
C GLU A 135 -7.78 -8.60 4.13
N GLU A 136 -8.24 -8.38 2.89
CA GLU A 136 -9.66 -8.31 2.57
C GLU A 136 -10.40 -9.63 2.89
N GLU A 137 -9.78 -10.79 2.62
CA GLU A 137 -10.32 -12.11 2.98
C GLU A 137 -10.45 -12.27 4.51
N ALA A 138 -9.42 -11.87 5.26
CA ALA A 138 -9.44 -11.94 6.72
C ALA A 138 -10.46 -10.97 7.33
N LEU A 139 -10.53 -9.72 6.83
CA LEU A 139 -11.50 -8.74 7.30
C LEU A 139 -12.95 -9.18 7.01
N LEU A 140 -13.19 -9.82 5.87
CA LEU A 140 -14.48 -10.39 5.53
C LEU A 140 -14.85 -11.54 6.47
N GLU A 141 -13.90 -12.40 6.86
CA GLU A 141 -14.13 -13.50 7.80
C GLU A 141 -14.48 -12.98 9.21
N ILE A 142 -13.86 -11.84 9.63
CA ILE A 142 -14.02 -11.27 10.97
C ILE A 142 -15.28 -10.41 11.06
N PHE A 143 -15.49 -9.49 10.11
CA PHE A 143 -16.52 -8.44 10.18
C PHE A 143 -17.73 -8.72 9.29
N GLY A 144 -17.70 -9.73 8.40
CA GLY A 144 -18.83 -10.19 7.60
C GLY A 144 -19.53 -9.07 6.82
N GLU A 145 -20.83 -8.90 7.09
CA GLU A 145 -21.71 -7.94 6.39
C GLU A 145 -21.24 -6.47 6.55
N GLU A 146 -20.68 -6.10 7.71
CA GLU A 146 -20.16 -4.76 7.96
C GLU A 146 -19.02 -4.42 6.98
N TYR A 147 -18.11 -5.38 6.75
CA TYR A 147 -17.03 -5.19 5.78
C TYR A 147 -17.54 -5.20 4.33
N GLU A 148 -18.54 -6.02 4.01
CA GLU A 148 -19.17 -6.02 2.68
C GLU A 148 -19.83 -4.67 2.36
N GLU A 149 -20.53 -4.08 3.31
CA GLU A 149 -21.12 -2.75 3.13
C GLU A 149 -20.03 -1.66 2.94
N TYR A 150 -18.97 -1.73 3.73
CA TYR A 150 -17.81 -0.84 3.55
C TYR A 150 -17.20 -0.97 2.14
N LYS A 151 -17.04 -2.19 1.62
CA LYS A 151 -16.54 -2.46 0.26
C LYS A 151 -17.41 -1.88 -0.84
N LYS A 152 -18.73 -1.80 -0.65
CA LYS A 152 -19.66 -1.20 -1.62
C LYS A 152 -19.46 0.31 -1.72
N ASN A 153 -19.13 0.96 -0.62
CA ASN A 153 -19.05 2.41 -0.49
C ASN A 153 -17.65 2.98 -0.75
N VAL A 154 -16.60 2.19 -0.51
CA VAL A 154 -15.21 2.65 -0.61
C VAL A 154 -14.41 1.72 -1.54
N ARG A 155 -13.67 2.31 -2.49
CA ARG A 155 -12.85 1.56 -3.44
C ARG A 155 -11.57 1.05 -2.79
N ARG A 156 -10.93 0.05 -3.43
CA ARG A 156 -9.68 -0.54 -2.93
C ARG A 156 -8.54 0.47 -2.89
N TRP A 157 -8.37 1.25 -3.95
CA TRP A 157 -7.32 2.25 -4.06
C TRP A 157 -7.85 3.68 -3.93
N ILE A 158 -8.67 4.12 -4.84
CA ILE A 158 -9.32 5.44 -4.89
C ILE A 158 -10.67 5.31 -5.60
#